data_7d1cf13738fbe25c2e58dfc53a7b99ca
#
_entry.id   7d1cf13738fbe25c2e58dfc53a7b99ca
#
_cell.length_a   1.000
_cell.length_b   1.000
_cell.length_c   1.000
_cell.angle_alpha   90.00
_cell.angle_beta   90.00
_cell.angle_gamma   90.00
#
_symmetry.space_group_name_H-M   'P 1'
#
loop_
_entity.id
_entity.type
_entity.pdbx_description
1 polymer ?
#
loop_
_entity_poly.entity_id
_entity_poly.type
_entity_poly.pdbx_seq_one_letter_code
_entity_poly.pdbx_strand_id
1 'polypeptide(L)'
;MRTVRTPLALPLLVILVITTPRCIRAQTPAGPTLLAEQNSQRAIALDSVTRIRDPLPVVALYNFQQGRDPRTRVALFGINLDLMPGENASAVTAQARDSLSRNYSLKVEFVGKVPTLDWLTQVVVRLPDELAQAGDIWISVNLHGQTSNEVLFGVKVQSEPGRVTLPARRITNGQDNYRDAAFSFEFGMNGQGTLSTTRNDFDILFGNRPDRDTFAVTMVVDDCSRIRDLGALNWGDAFQVPVISAYPVPTNEPDVDAIVGHMYVVHTKDTETDLYFLFRVEALEPRTSVTISWKAVQRPLGD
;
A
#
# COMPACT_ATOMS: atom_id res chain seq x y z
N MET A 1 -17.62 -100.01 -57.26
CA MET A 1 -17.47 -98.55 -57.31
C MET A 1 -17.58 -97.98 -55.90
N ARG A 2 -16.46 -97.59 -55.29
CA ARG A 2 -16.49 -96.94 -53.97
C ARG A 2 -16.02 -95.51 -54.15
N THR A 3 -16.89 -94.55 -53.88
CA THR A 3 -16.64 -93.13 -53.89
C THR A 3 -16.01 -92.68 -52.57
N VAL A 4 -14.78 -92.19 -52.62
CA VAL A 4 -14.09 -91.61 -51.53
C VAL A 4 -14.47 -90.14 -51.40
N ARG A 5 -15.08 -89.77 -50.25
CA ARG A 5 -15.34 -88.38 -49.90
C ARG A 5 -14.16 -87.77 -49.11
N THR A 6 -13.58 -86.81 -49.67
CA THR A 6 -12.52 -85.97 -49.01
C THR A 6 -13.15 -84.95 -48.09
N PRO A 7 -12.73 -84.75 -46.83
CA PRO A 7 -13.21 -83.65 -45.96
C PRO A 7 -12.53 -82.34 -46.29
N LEU A 8 -13.34 -81.31 -46.46
CA LEU A 8 -12.93 -79.92 -46.64
C LEU A 8 -12.50 -79.37 -45.29
N ALA A 9 -11.19 -79.04 -45.11
CA ALA A 9 -10.68 -78.36 -43.92
C ALA A 9 -10.94 -76.88 -44.07
N LEU A 10 -11.68 -76.31 -43.12
CA LEU A 10 -11.95 -74.84 -43.01
C LEU A 10 -10.81 -74.21 -42.19
N PRO A 11 -10.10 -73.21 -42.69
CA PRO A 11 -9.05 -72.55 -41.92
C PRO A 11 -9.73 -71.61 -40.87
N LEU A 12 -9.40 -71.85 -39.58
CA LEU A 12 -9.83 -71.00 -38.48
C LEU A 12 -8.97 -69.73 -38.48
N LEU A 13 -9.61 -68.60 -38.89
CA LEU A 13 -8.93 -67.25 -38.85
C LEU A 13 -8.97 -66.76 -37.44
N VAL A 14 -7.85 -66.84 -36.71
CA VAL A 14 -7.64 -66.24 -35.38
C VAL A 14 -7.33 -64.74 -35.56
N ILE A 15 -8.32 -63.86 -35.30
CA ILE A 15 -8.11 -62.43 -35.27
C ILE A 15 -7.48 -62.06 -33.91
N LEU A 16 -6.20 -61.78 -33.89
CA LEU A 16 -5.45 -61.27 -32.74
C LEU A 16 -5.76 -59.78 -32.59
N VAL A 17 -6.66 -59.42 -31.66
CA VAL A 17 -6.99 -58.03 -31.31
C VAL A 17 -5.86 -57.52 -30.40
N ILE A 18 -4.89 -56.78 -30.99
CA ILE A 18 -3.84 -56.10 -30.26
C ILE A 18 -4.48 -54.85 -29.64
N THR A 19 -4.90 -54.93 -28.38
CA THR A 19 -5.26 -53.75 -27.60
C THR A 19 -4.01 -53.02 -27.19
N THR A 20 -3.61 -51.98 -27.96
CA THR A 20 -2.57 -51.04 -27.52
C THR A 20 -3.05 -50.29 -26.31
N PRO A 21 -2.32 -50.28 -25.16
CA PRO A 21 -2.69 -49.47 -24.03
C PRO A 21 -2.57 -48.02 -24.47
N ARG A 22 -3.72 -47.31 -24.56
CA ARG A 22 -3.69 -45.84 -24.65
C ARG A 22 -3.15 -45.33 -23.34
N CYS A 23 -1.89 -44.88 -23.34
CA CYS A 23 -1.36 -44.02 -22.28
C CYS A 23 -2.30 -42.79 -22.23
N ILE A 24 -3.20 -42.77 -21.28
CA ILE A 24 -3.90 -41.55 -20.86
C ILE A 24 -2.81 -40.68 -20.27
N ARG A 25 -2.29 -39.72 -21.05
CA ARG A 25 -1.47 -38.63 -20.50
C ARG A 25 -2.36 -37.93 -19.50
N ALA A 26 -2.05 -38.10 -18.21
CA ALA A 26 -2.63 -37.25 -17.19
C ALA A 26 -2.32 -35.81 -17.60
N GLN A 27 -3.32 -35.02 -17.94
CA GLN A 27 -3.15 -33.60 -18.16
C GLN A 27 -2.66 -33.04 -16.84
N THR A 28 -1.45 -32.51 -16.82
CA THR A 28 -0.96 -31.76 -15.68
C THR A 28 -1.97 -30.65 -15.43
N PRO A 29 -2.51 -30.51 -14.20
CA PRO A 29 -3.44 -29.43 -13.91
C PRO A 29 -2.82 -28.10 -14.36
N ALA A 30 -3.60 -27.26 -15.03
CA ALA A 30 -3.13 -25.95 -15.43
C ALA A 30 -2.73 -25.18 -14.17
N GLY A 31 -1.47 -24.71 -14.11
CA GLY A 31 -0.95 -23.97 -12.95
C GLY A 31 -1.68 -22.65 -12.72
N PRO A 32 -1.47 -22.06 -11.55
CA PRO A 32 -2.04 -20.76 -11.23
C PRO A 32 -1.64 -19.71 -12.27
N THR A 33 -2.58 -18.83 -12.62
CA THR A 33 -2.33 -17.77 -13.61
C THR A 33 -2.90 -16.46 -13.11
N LEU A 34 -2.03 -15.46 -12.91
CA LEU A 34 -2.45 -14.09 -12.60
C LEU A 34 -2.94 -13.39 -13.87
N LEU A 35 -4.01 -12.62 -13.73
CA LEU A 35 -4.58 -11.85 -14.84
C LEU A 35 -3.81 -10.57 -15.08
N ALA A 36 -3.58 -10.29 -16.37
CA ALA A 36 -3.00 -9.05 -16.86
C ALA A 36 -3.98 -8.34 -17.80
N GLU A 37 -3.78 -7.07 -18.02
CA GLU A 37 -4.53 -6.29 -19.00
C GLU A 37 -4.30 -6.84 -20.42
N GLN A 38 -5.27 -6.67 -21.26
CA GLN A 38 -5.21 -7.18 -22.64
C GLN A 38 -3.98 -6.60 -23.39
N ASN A 39 -3.20 -7.48 -23.99
CA ASN A 39 -1.96 -7.15 -24.70
C ASN A 39 -0.90 -6.45 -23.86
N SER A 40 -0.91 -6.66 -22.55
CA SER A 40 0.01 -6.08 -21.57
C SER A 40 0.45 -7.14 -20.57
N GLN A 41 1.55 -6.88 -19.88
CA GLN A 41 1.97 -7.64 -18.71
C GLN A 41 1.52 -6.99 -17.39
N ARG A 42 0.87 -5.80 -17.47
CA ARG A 42 0.39 -5.09 -16.28
C ARG A 42 -0.75 -5.85 -15.63
N ALA A 43 -0.60 -6.07 -14.34
CA ALA A 43 -1.57 -6.80 -13.54
C ALA A 43 -2.97 -6.15 -13.59
N ILE A 44 -3.99 -6.98 -13.64
CA ILE A 44 -5.32 -6.55 -13.21
C ILE A 44 -5.29 -6.56 -11.69
N ALA A 45 -4.98 -5.42 -11.10
CA ALA A 45 -4.79 -5.28 -9.66
C ALA A 45 -5.41 -3.98 -9.16
N LEU A 46 -5.91 -4.02 -7.94
CA LEU A 46 -6.56 -2.89 -7.29
C LEU A 46 -6.06 -2.77 -5.85
N ASP A 47 -6.04 -1.58 -5.33
CA ASP A 47 -6.06 -1.40 -3.89
C ASP A 47 -7.30 -2.11 -3.31
N SER A 48 -7.12 -2.92 -2.28
CA SER A 48 -8.20 -3.76 -1.74
C SER A 48 -9.30 -2.94 -1.05
N VAL A 49 -9.00 -1.70 -0.66
CA VAL A 49 -9.90 -0.79 0.06
C VAL A 49 -10.54 0.20 -0.90
N THR A 50 -9.75 1.05 -1.54
CA THR A 50 -10.24 2.16 -2.38
C THR A 50 -10.61 1.73 -3.79
N ARG A 51 -10.20 0.53 -4.22
CA ARG A 51 -10.39 0.03 -5.59
C ARG A 51 -9.67 0.84 -6.67
N ILE A 52 -8.70 1.64 -6.27
CA ILE A 52 -7.85 2.40 -7.20
C ILE A 52 -6.83 1.44 -7.83
N ARG A 53 -6.48 1.68 -9.08
CA ARG A 53 -5.43 0.96 -9.80
C ARG A 53 -4.04 1.46 -9.43
N ASP A 54 -3.03 0.64 -9.73
CA ASP A 54 -1.64 1.02 -9.63
C ASP A 54 -1.28 2.21 -10.57
N PRO A 55 -0.26 3.02 -10.22
CA PRO A 55 0.74 2.80 -9.19
C PRO A 55 0.22 3.13 -7.78
N LEU A 56 0.44 2.21 -6.82
CA LEU A 56 0.01 2.37 -5.44
C LEU A 56 1.20 2.62 -4.50
N PRO A 57 1.07 3.50 -3.50
CA PRO A 57 2.10 3.69 -2.49
C PRO A 57 2.23 2.44 -1.61
N VAL A 58 3.38 2.20 -1.03
CA VAL A 58 3.57 1.11 -0.06
C VAL A 58 2.77 1.36 1.21
N VAL A 59 2.74 2.61 1.67
CA VAL A 59 1.91 3.04 2.80
C VAL A 59 0.68 3.73 2.23
N ALA A 60 -0.46 3.13 2.46
CA ALA A 60 -1.75 3.69 2.10
C ALA A 60 -2.26 4.54 3.27
N LEU A 61 -2.43 5.81 2.99
CA LEU A 61 -2.89 6.79 3.95
C LEU A 61 -4.41 6.89 3.79
N TYR A 62 -5.09 5.82 4.19
CA TYR A 62 -6.55 5.82 4.18
C TYR A 62 -7.11 6.24 5.51
N ASN A 63 -8.11 7.07 5.44
CA ASN A 63 -8.94 7.53 6.54
C ASN A 63 -9.86 6.42 7.10
N PHE A 64 -9.58 5.16 6.81
CA PHE A 64 -10.39 4.08 7.30
C PHE A 64 -9.67 3.39 8.47
N GLN A 65 -10.34 3.30 9.61
CA GLN A 65 -9.90 2.60 10.81
C GLN A 65 -9.74 1.08 10.55
N GLN A 66 -9.00 0.70 9.52
CA GLN A 66 -8.76 -0.69 9.18
C GLN A 66 -7.52 -1.25 9.87
N GLY A 67 -7.43 -1.05 11.17
CA GLY A 67 -6.35 -1.62 11.97
C GLY A 67 -5.09 -0.75 11.97
N ARG A 68 -4.10 -1.19 12.74
CA ARG A 68 -2.86 -0.45 13.04
C ARG A 68 -1.79 -0.49 11.93
N ASP A 69 -2.06 -1.15 10.80
CA ASP A 69 -1.08 -1.35 9.74
C ASP A 69 -1.49 -0.60 8.47
N PRO A 70 -0.88 0.58 8.18
CA PRO A 70 -1.25 1.43 7.05
C PRO A 70 -0.70 0.93 5.70
N ARG A 71 -0.02 -0.22 5.67
CA ARG A 71 0.55 -0.75 4.41
C ARG A 71 -0.52 -1.14 3.43
N THR A 72 -0.29 -0.78 2.18
CA THR A 72 -1.21 -1.06 1.07
C THR A 72 -1.44 -2.57 0.91
N ARG A 73 -2.70 -2.94 0.75
CA ARG A 73 -3.15 -4.28 0.39
C ARG A 73 -3.59 -4.28 -1.05
N VAL A 74 -2.90 -5.06 -1.85
CA VAL A 74 -3.15 -5.19 -3.29
C VAL A 74 -4.00 -6.42 -3.54
N ALA A 75 -5.15 -6.23 -4.15
CA ALA A 75 -6.00 -7.31 -4.66
C ALA A 75 -5.54 -7.68 -6.07
N LEU A 76 -4.93 -8.84 -6.22
CA LEU A 76 -4.58 -9.47 -7.49
C LEU A 76 -5.70 -10.44 -7.87
N PHE A 77 -5.90 -10.64 -9.15
CA PHE A 77 -6.89 -11.57 -9.67
C PHE A 77 -6.22 -12.65 -10.50
N GLY A 78 -6.71 -13.89 -10.36
CA GLY A 78 -6.15 -15.02 -11.08
C GLY A 78 -7.11 -16.19 -11.23
N ILE A 79 -6.70 -17.18 -12.01
CA ILE A 79 -7.40 -18.43 -12.24
C ILE A 79 -6.53 -19.61 -11.81
N ASN A 80 -7.15 -20.77 -11.60
CA ASN A 80 -6.48 -21.99 -11.11
C ASN A 80 -5.78 -21.76 -9.75
N LEU A 81 -6.39 -20.95 -8.89
CA LEU A 81 -5.93 -20.63 -7.53
C LEU A 81 -6.90 -21.17 -6.48
N ASP A 82 -7.43 -22.38 -6.74
CA ASP A 82 -8.41 -23.02 -5.86
C ASP A 82 -7.70 -23.65 -4.66
N LEU A 83 -8.13 -23.25 -3.47
CA LEU A 83 -7.70 -23.86 -2.23
C LEU A 83 -8.40 -25.21 -2.03
N MET A 84 -7.69 -26.19 -1.49
CA MET A 84 -8.29 -27.46 -1.09
C MET A 84 -9.16 -27.28 0.17
N PRO A 85 -10.12 -28.17 0.42
CA PRO A 85 -10.91 -28.14 1.65
C PRO A 85 -10.01 -28.11 2.91
N GLY A 86 -10.21 -27.10 3.76
CA GLY A 86 -9.42 -26.89 4.98
C GLY A 86 -8.19 -26.02 4.80
N GLU A 87 -7.79 -25.65 3.59
CA GLU A 87 -6.73 -24.69 3.35
C GLU A 87 -7.21 -23.25 3.52
N ASN A 88 -6.26 -22.37 3.75
CA ASN A 88 -6.47 -20.94 3.89
C ASN A 88 -5.36 -20.16 3.14
N ALA A 89 -5.31 -18.84 3.32
CA ALA A 89 -4.35 -17.97 2.65
C ALA A 89 -2.88 -18.39 2.82
N SER A 90 -2.54 -19.15 3.87
CA SER A 90 -1.17 -19.62 4.09
C SER A 90 -0.70 -20.71 3.11
N ALA A 91 -1.61 -21.33 2.38
CA ALA A 91 -1.27 -22.28 1.31
C ALA A 91 -0.71 -21.56 0.07
N VAL A 92 -0.95 -20.25 -0.05
CA VAL A 92 -0.44 -19.43 -1.15
C VAL A 92 0.72 -18.60 -0.66
N THR A 93 1.83 -18.63 -1.39
CA THR A 93 2.93 -17.69 -1.21
C THR A 93 3.00 -16.70 -2.37
N ALA A 94 3.47 -15.48 -2.12
CA ALA A 94 3.61 -14.46 -3.14
C ALA A 94 4.99 -13.82 -3.05
N GLN A 95 5.56 -13.49 -4.20
CA GLN A 95 6.84 -12.83 -4.31
C GLN A 95 6.75 -11.64 -5.26
N ALA A 96 7.51 -10.60 -4.97
CA ALA A 96 7.76 -9.50 -5.86
C ALA A 96 9.25 -9.48 -6.24
N ARG A 97 9.54 -9.06 -7.47
CA ARG A 97 10.90 -8.87 -7.98
C ARG A 97 10.99 -7.48 -8.59
N ASP A 98 11.97 -6.68 -8.17
CA ASP A 98 12.19 -5.34 -8.72
C ASP A 98 13.03 -5.34 -10.01
N SER A 99 13.25 -4.17 -10.57
CA SER A 99 14.06 -3.97 -11.77
C SER A 99 15.54 -4.34 -11.59
N LEU A 100 16.02 -4.40 -10.34
CA LEU A 100 17.37 -4.84 -9.99
C LEU A 100 17.44 -6.35 -9.69
N SER A 101 16.36 -7.08 -9.97
CA SER A 101 16.22 -8.53 -9.69
C SER A 101 16.31 -8.91 -8.21
N ARG A 102 16.03 -7.98 -7.30
CA ARG A 102 15.89 -8.27 -5.87
C ARG A 102 14.50 -8.85 -5.61
N ASN A 103 14.46 -9.92 -4.82
CA ASN A 103 13.20 -10.59 -4.48
C ASN A 103 12.71 -10.17 -3.10
N TYR A 104 11.40 -9.97 -2.99
CA TYR A 104 10.71 -9.58 -1.78
C TYR A 104 9.55 -10.54 -1.52
N SER A 105 9.46 -11.07 -0.31
CA SER A 105 8.32 -11.88 0.09
C SER A 105 7.12 -10.98 0.38
N LEU A 106 6.00 -11.26 -0.26
CA LEU A 106 4.74 -10.56 0.00
C LEU A 106 3.89 -11.39 0.96
N LYS A 107 3.36 -10.75 2.01
CA LYS A 107 2.43 -11.43 2.92
C LYS A 107 1.08 -11.57 2.24
N VAL A 108 0.64 -12.81 2.02
CA VAL A 108 -0.71 -13.11 1.58
C VAL A 108 -1.65 -13.02 2.79
N GLU A 109 -2.66 -12.17 2.72
CA GLU A 109 -3.62 -11.94 3.82
C GLU A 109 -5.00 -12.53 3.51
N PHE A 110 -5.33 -12.72 2.24
CA PHE A 110 -6.60 -13.31 1.82
C PHE A 110 -6.47 -14.03 0.47
N VAL A 111 -7.17 -15.15 0.34
CA VAL A 111 -7.40 -15.86 -0.92
C VAL A 111 -8.85 -16.33 -0.94
N GLY A 112 -9.58 -16.01 -1.98
CA GLY A 112 -10.98 -16.43 -2.09
C GLY A 112 -11.59 -16.12 -3.44
N LYS A 113 -12.72 -16.77 -3.74
CA LYS A 113 -13.47 -16.53 -4.97
C LYS A 113 -14.06 -15.12 -4.99
N VAL A 114 -14.06 -14.52 -6.17
CA VAL A 114 -14.78 -13.27 -6.39
C VAL A 114 -16.29 -13.58 -6.42
N PRO A 115 -17.10 -12.88 -5.63
CA PRO A 115 -18.55 -13.12 -5.62
C PRO A 115 -19.15 -13.11 -7.03
N THR A 116 -19.96 -14.08 -7.35
CA THR A 116 -20.62 -14.29 -8.67
C THR A 116 -19.68 -14.71 -9.82
N LEU A 117 -18.39 -14.84 -9.59
CA LEU A 117 -17.36 -15.23 -10.58
C LEU A 117 -16.55 -16.43 -10.05
N ASP A 118 -17.15 -17.62 -9.99
CA ASP A 118 -16.53 -18.81 -9.38
C ASP A 118 -15.23 -19.27 -10.06
N TRP A 119 -15.00 -18.84 -11.30
CA TRP A 119 -13.76 -19.10 -12.02
C TRP A 119 -12.62 -18.16 -11.65
N LEU A 120 -12.92 -17.05 -10.98
CA LEU A 120 -11.98 -15.98 -10.62
C LEU A 120 -11.66 -16.01 -9.14
N THR A 121 -10.37 -16.03 -8.80
CA THR A 121 -9.88 -15.97 -7.43
C THR A 121 -9.18 -14.64 -7.20
N GLN A 122 -9.50 -14.00 -6.06
CA GLN A 122 -8.79 -12.83 -5.55
C GLN A 122 -7.73 -13.28 -4.56
N VAL A 123 -6.52 -12.75 -4.73
CA VAL A 123 -5.42 -12.89 -3.77
C VAL A 123 -5.07 -11.50 -3.26
N VAL A 124 -5.16 -11.29 -1.94
CA VAL A 124 -4.78 -10.01 -1.34
C VAL A 124 -3.41 -10.15 -0.71
N VAL A 125 -2.49 -9.34 -1.18
CA VAL A 125 -1.11 -9.27 -0.68
C VAL A 125 -0.84 -7.92 -0.06
N ARG A 126 -0.01 -7.89 0.99
CA ARG A 126 0.46 -6.67 1.62
C ARG A 126 1.83 -6.29 1.08
N LEU A 127 2.01 -5.03 0.69
CA LEU A 127 3.29 -4.51 0.25
C LEU A 127 4.22 -4.32 1.46
N PRO A 128 5.46 -4.81 1.43
CA PRO A 128 6.45 -4.55 2.46
C PRO A 128 7.14 -3.20 2.25
N ASP A 129 7.69 -2.62 3.33
CA ASP A 129 8.28 -1.27 3.31
C ASP A 129 9.47 -1.15 2.36
N GLU A 130 10.19 -2.25 2.14
CA GLU A 130 11.35 -2.33 1.26
C GLU A 130 11.03 -2.02 -0.21
N LEU A 131 9.75 -2.11 -0.59
CA LEU A 131 9.29 -1.77 -1.94
C LEU A 131 9.04 -0.26 -2.14
N ALA A 132 9.17 0.58 -1.12
CA ALA A 132 8.81 2.01 -1.20
C ALA A 132 9.56 2.79 -2.30
N GLN A 133 10.71 2.29 -2.76
CA GLN A 133 11.52 2.90 -3.82
C GLN A 133 11.69 1.98 -5.04
N ALA A 134 10.91 0.90 -5.13
CA ALA A 134 11.12 -0.11 -6.18
C ALA A 134 10.58 0.31 -7.56
N GLY A 135 9.60 1.21 -7.61
CA GLY A 135 8.90 1.52 -8.87
C GLY A 135 8.09 0.33 -9.37
N ASP A 136 8.24 0.00 -10.65
CA ASP A 136 7.60 -1.18 -11.22
C ASP A 136 8.23 -2.47 -10.69
N ILE A 137 7.39 -3.41 -10.27
CA ILE A 137 7.78 -4.73 -9.77
C ILE A 137 7.04 -5.84 -10.52
N TRP A 138 7.65 -7.01 -10.59
CA TRP A 138 7.04 -8.23 -11.10
C TRP A 138 6.49 -9.04 -9.93
N ILE A 139 5.22 -9.44 -9.98
CA ILE A 139 4.58 -10.23 -8.93
C ILE A 139 4.24 -11.61 -9.48
N SER A 140 4.53 -12.64 -8.71
CA SER A 140 4.09 -14.02 -8.92
C SER A 140 3.53 -14.61 -7.64
N VAL A 141 2.68 -15.63 -7.78
CA VAL A 141 2.13 -16.41 -6.67
C VAL A 141 2.47 -17.88 -6.88
N ASN A 142 2.60 -18.61 -5.78
CA ASN A 142 2.78 -20.07 -5.82
C ASN A 142 1.70 -20.73 -4.97
N LEU A 143 1.08 -21.76 -5.54
CA LEU A 143 0.12 -22.63 -4.87
C LEU A 143 0.49 -24.09 -5.16
N HIS A 144 0.57 -24.91 -4.12
CA HIS A 144 0.89 -26.34 -4.23
C HIS A 144 2.18 -26.64 -5.02
N GLY A 145 3.20 -25.76 -4.88
CA GLY A 145 4.48 -25.90 -5.57
C GLY A 145 4.47 -25.45 -7.04
N GLN A 146 3.34 -24.97 -7.56
CA GLN A 146 3.24 -24.42 -8.90
C GLN A 146 3.26 -22.88 -8.86
N THR A 147 4.18 -22.27 -9.58
CA THR A 147 4.32 -20.81 -9.67
C THR A 147 3.55 -20.29 -10.87
N SER A 148 2.86 -19.17 -10.69
CA SER A 148 2.12 -18.46 -11.75
C SER A 148 3.07 -17.80 -12.77
N ASN A 149 2.48 -17.23 -13.82
CA ASN A 149 3.13 -16.18 -14.59
C ASN A 149 3.47 -14.98 -13.70
N GLU A 150 4.47 -14.18 -14.11
CA GLU A 150 4.75 -12.89 -13.53
C GLU A 150 3.86 -11.81 -14.18
N VAL A 151 3.35 -10.89 -13.35
CA VAL A 151 2.62 -9.71 -13.81
C VAL A 151 3.27 -8.44 -13.28
N LEU A 152 3.28 -7.39 -14.10
CA LEU A 152 3.87 -6.10 -13.76
C LEU A 152 2.91 -5.28 -12.89
N PHE A 153 3.40 -4.75 -11.79
CA PHE A 153 2.64 -3.90 -10.88
C PHE A 153 3.43 -2.64 -10.55
N GLY A 154 2.77 -1.49 -10.61
CA GLY A 154 3.40 -0.21 -10.30
C GLY A 154 3.34 0.08 -8.80
N VAL A 155 4.50 0.21 -8.19
CA VAL A 155 4.63 0.82 -6.85
C VAL A 155 4.94 2.29 -7.04
N LYS A 156 4.10 3.13 -6.44
CA LYS A 156 4.37 4.57 -6.43
C LYS A 156 5.63 4.81 -5.59
N VAL A 157 6.71 5.17 -6.25
CA VAL A 157 7.94 5.55 -5.57
C VAL A 157 7.59 6.67 -4.58
N GLN A 158 7.91 6.44 -3.32
CA GLN A 158 7.74 7.47 -2.31
C GLN A 158 8.65 8.61 -2.72
N SER A 159 8.06 9.70 -3.20
CA SER A 159 8.79 10.91 -3.57
C SER A 159 9.67 11.35 -2.40
N GLU A 160 10.77 12.03 -2.71
CA GLU A 160 11.51 12.84 -1.76
C GLU A 160 10.54 13.52 -0.79
N PRO A 161 10.92 13.77 0.47
CA PRO A 161 10.04 14.44 1.42
C PRO A 161 9.35 15.62 0.76
N GLY A 162 8.03 15.70 0.88
CA GLY A 162 7.27 16.84 0.41
C GLY A 162 7.90 18.12 0.94
N ARG A 163 7.87 19.20 0.18
CA ARG A 163 8.45 20.49 0.64
C ARG A 163 7.41 21.59 0.48
N VAL A 164 7.30 22.42 1.50
CA VAL A 164 6.40 23.57 1.49
C VAL A 164 7.04 24.74 2.25
N THR A 165 6.78 25.96 1.78
CA THR A 165 7.11 27.18 2.50
C THR A 165 5.82 27.83 2.99
N LEU A 166 5.72 28.03 4.29
CA LEU A 166 4.57 28.65 4.95
C LEU A 166 4.96 30.08 5.37
N PRO A 167 4.18 31.10 5.01
CA PRO A 167 4.37 32.44 5.58
C PRO A 167 3.98 32.43 7.06
N ALA A 168 4.54 33.32 7.84
CA ALA A 168 4.08 33.51 9.20
C ALA A 168 2.67 34.08 9.23
N ARG A 169 1.83 33.58 10.15
CA ARG A 169 0.49 34.15 10.38
C ARG A 169 0.61 35.62 10.77
N ARG A 170 -0.20 36.45 10.10
CA ARG A 170 -0.28 37.89 10.35
C ARG A 170 -1.71 38.37 10.23
N ILE A 171 -2.05 39.31 11.11
CA ILE A 171 -3.30 40.06 11.00
C ILE A 171 -2.95 41.47 10.55
N THR A 172 -3.27 41.81 9.32
CA THR A 172 -2.99 43.12 8.72
C THR A 172 -4.30 43.78 8.28
N ASN A 173 -4.58 44.96 8.77
CA ASN A 173 -5.83 45.69 8.49
C ASN A 173 -7.11 44.86 8.74
N GLY A 174 -7.11 44.02 9.78
CA GLY A 174 -8.22 43.15 10.12
C GLY A 174 -8.36 41.88 9.26
N GLN A 175 -7.44 41.67 8.32
CA GLN A 175 -7.37 40.44 7.52
C GLN A 175 -6.33 39.49 8.11
N ASP A 176 -6.73 38.25 8.39
CA ASP A 176 -5.90 37.18 8.92
C ASP A 176 -5.49 36.24 7.77
N ASN A 177 -4.18 36.06 7.55
CA ASN A 177 -3.65 35.16 6.54
C ASN A 177 -3.49 33.70 7.04
N TYR A 178 -4.21 33.31 8.09
CA TYR A 178 -4.03 32.00 8.71
C TYR A 178 -4.09 30.83 7.71
N ARG A 179 -4.87 30.98 6.63
CA ARG A 179 -4.99 29.93 5.59
C ARG A 179 -3.69 29.69 4.84
N ASP A 180 -2.92 30.75 4.58
CA ASP A 180 -1.62 30.66 3.90
C ASP A 180 -0.55 30.13 4.84
N ALA A 181 -0.68 30.44 6.15
CA ALA A 181 0.24 30.03 7.20
C ALA A 181 -0.01 28.60 7.73
N ALA A 182 -1.10 27.97 7.31
CA ALA A 182 -1.55 26.66 7.77
C ALA A 182 -1.28 25.58 6.73
N PHE A 183 -1.04 24.36 7.20
CA PHE A 183 -0.78 23.20 6.36
C PHE A 183 -1.47 21.94 6.89
N SER A 184 -2.10 21.19 6.00
CA SER A 184 -2.57 19.84 6.28
C SER A 184 -1.68 18.82 5.58
N PHE A 185 -1.10 17.92 6.34
CA PHE A 185 -0.23 16.87 5.81
C PHE A 185 -1.01 15.85 4.99
N GLU A 186 -2.22 15.51 5.41
CA GLU A 186 -3.10 14.59 4.70
C GLU A 186 -3.34 15.07 3.25
N PHE A 187 -3.77 16.30 3.10
CA PHE A 187 -4.00 16.88 1.77
C PHE A 187 -2.72 17.23 1.01
N GLY A 188 -1.64 17.49 1.77
CA GLY A 188 -0.30 17.70 1.21
C GLY A 188 0.19 16.52 0.38
N MET A 189 -0.19 15.30 0.73
CA MET A 189 0.13 14.09 -0.04
C MET A 189 -0.44 14.13 -1.45
N ASN A 190 -1.51 14.88 -1.66
CA ASN A 190 -2.17 15.09 -2.96
C ASN A 190 -1.80 16.43 -3.60
N GLY A 191 -0.80 17.15 -3.06
CA GLY A 191 -0.38 18.46 -3.54
C GLY A 191 -1.31 19.61 -3.14
N GLN A 192 -2.23 19.39 -2.20
CA GLN A 192 -3.25 20.36 -1.76
C GLN A 192 -3.13 20.67 -0.25
N GLY A 193 -1.92 20.64 0.29
CA GLY A 193 -1.70 20.79 1.73
C GLY A 193 -1.98 22.19 2.29
N THR A 194 -1.88 23.25 1.46
CA THR A 194 -2.31 24.59 1.87
C THR A 194 -3.84 24.71 1.88
N LEU A 195 -4.38 25.48 2.83
CA LEU A 195 -5.83 25.60 2.97
C LEU A 195 -6.45 26.34 1.78
N SER A 196 -7.58 25.82 1.32
CA SER A 196 -8.42 26.53 0.34
C SER A 196 -9.46 27.38 1.06
N THR A 197 -10.21 28.18 0.30
CA THR A 197 -11.32 28.98 0.84
C THR A 197 -12.47 28.13 1.42
N THR A 198 -12.53 26.85 1.06
CA THR A 198 -13.59 25.92 1.46
C THR A 198 -13.20 24.98 2.58
N ARG A 199 -11.89 24.90 2.93
CA ARG A 199 -11.35 24.01 3.94
C ARG A 199 -10.73 24.79 5.09
N ASN A 200 -10.95 24.34 6.33
CA ASN A 200 -10.40 24.91 7.55
C ASN A 200 -9.58 23.89 8.38
N ASP A 201 -9.53 22.67 7.93
CA ASP A 201 -8.82 21.57 8.56
C ASP A 201 -7.31 21.70 8.30
N PHE A 202 -6.53 21.91 9.33
CA PHE A 202 -5.09 21.98 9.25
C PHE A 202 -4.44 21.22 10.41
N ASP A 203 -3.25 20.70 10.17
CA ASP A 203 -2.48 19.99 11.18
C ASP A 203 -1.50 20.92 11.91
N ILE A 204 -0.88 21.84 11.17
CA ILE A 204 0.05 22.82 11.72
C ILE A 204 -0.22 24.23 11.19
N LEU A 205 0.07 25.22 12.01
CA LEU A 205 -0.01 26.64 11.71
C LEU A 205 1.29 27.32 12.13
N PHE A 206 1.99 28.00 11.21
CA PHE A 206 3.23 28.69 11.51
C PHE A 206 3.01 30.15 11.94
N GLY A 207 3.76 30.62 12.95
CA GLY A 207 3.78 32.01 13.35
C GLY A 207 2.56 32.45 14.18
N ASN A 208 1.97 31.53 14.96
CA ASN A 208 0.82 31.86 15.82
C ASN A 208 1.15 32.87 16.95
N ARG A 209 2.44 33.02 17.29
CA ARG A 209 2.91 33.97 18.31
C ARG A 209 3.59 35.18 17.65
N PRO A 210 3.31 36.41 18.09
CA PRO A 210 3.93 37.58 17.49
C PRO A 210 5.39 37.82 17.92
N ASP A 211 5.82 37.19 19.00
CA ASP A 211 7.12 37.37 19.64
C ASP A 211 8.15 36.29 19.26
N ARG A 212 7.70 35.17 18.74
CA ARG A 212 8.58 34.02 18.39
C ARG A 212 8.02 33.17 17.26
N ASP A 213 8.91 32.45 16.63
CA ASP A 213 8.57 31.54 15.53
C ASP A 213 8.15 30.19 16.11
N THR A 214 6.86 29.84 15.96
CA THR A 214 6.28 28.63 16.54
C THR A 214 5.36 27.92 15.56
N PHE A 215 5.19 26.62 15.77
CA PHE A 215 4.07 25.86 15.21
C PHE A 215 3.00 25.69 16.27
N ALA A 216 1.77 26.03 15.91
CA ALA A 216 0.56 25.64 16.63
C ALA A 216 -0.10 24.47 15.91
N VAL A 217 -0.90 23.68 16.62
CA VAL A 217 -1.70 22.57 16.06
C VAL A 217 -3.19 22.84 16.22
N THR A 218 -4.00 22.21 15.38
CA THR A 218 -5.45 22.25 15.56
C THR A 218 -5.88 21.50 16.83
N MET A 219 -6.86 22.01 17.54
CA MET A 219 -7.36 21.46 18.80
C MET A 219 -8.89 21.47 18.88
N VAL A 220 -9.55 21.22 17.75
CA VAL A 220 -11.02 21.07 17.71
C VAL A 220 -11.39 19.68 18.22
N VAL A 221 -12.54 19.54 18.90
CA VAL A 221 -12.93 18.30 19.60
C VAL A 221 -12.91 17.05 18.70
N ASP A 222 -13.29 17.20 17.45
CA ASP A 222 -13.33 16.12 16.47
C ASP A 222 -12.19 16.17 15.44
N ASP A 223 -11.26 17.13 15.58
CA ASP A 223 -10.11 17.34 14.71
C ASP A 223 -8.96 17.87 15.55
N CYS A 224 -8.09 16.97 16.01
CA CYS A 224 -6.97 17.34 16.87
C CYS A 224 -5.66 16.79 16.32
N SER A 225 -4.66 17.66 16.27
CA SER A 225 -3.28 17.27 16.00
C SER A 225 -2.40 17.46 17.23
N ARG A 226 -1.35 16.66 17.31
CA ARG A 226 -0.32 16.72 18.34
C ARG A 226 1.03 16.87 17.69
N ILE A 227 1.86 17.68 18.28
CA ILE A 227 3.21 17.93 17.80
C ILE A 227 4.23 17.71 18.92
N ARG A 228 5.37 17.14 18.56
CA ARG A 228 6.54 17.04 19.44
C ARG A 228 7.81 17.31 18.66
N ASP A 229 8.68 18.14 19.22
CA ASP A 229 10.05 18.33 18.75
C ASP A 229 10.90 17.11 19.13
N LEU A 230 11.58 16.53 18.13
CA LEU A 230 12.50 15.39 18.28
C LEU A 230 13.95 15.83 18.35
N GLY A 231 14.22 17.15 18.26
CA GLY A 231 15.56 17.72 18.22
C GLY A 231 16.21 17.69 16.83
N ALA A 232 17.50 17.95 16.81
CA ALA A 232 18.29 18.01 15.57
C ALA A 232 18.49 16.62 14.99
N LEU A 233 17.72 16.27 13.97
CA LEU A 233 17.75 15.00 13.26
C LEU A 233 17.71 15.22 11.74
N ASN A 234 18.30 14.29 10.99
CA ASN A 234 18.24 14.26 9.53
C ASN A 234 17.38 13.08 9.04
N TRP A 235 16.92 13.16 7.81
CA TRP A 235 16.09 12.13 7.21
C TRP A 235 16.76 10.73 7.14
N GLY A 236 18.09 10.68 7.16
CA GLY A 236 18.86 9.43 7.13
C GLY A 236 19.19 8.87 8.52
N ASP A 237 18.88 9.59 9.59
CA ASP A 237 19.20 9.15 10.94
C ASP A 237 18.26 8.02 11.39
N ALA A 238 18.80 7.03 12.07
CA ALA A 238 18.02 5.95 12.66
C ALA A 238 17.39 6.43 13.97
N PHE A 239 16.08 6.53 14.03
CA PHE A 239 15.35 6.83 15.25
C PHE A 239 13.99 6.15 15.25
N GLN A 240 13.40 5.99 16.42
CA GLN A 240 12.02 5.49 16.55
C GLN A 240 11.07 6.68 16.67
N VAL A 241 10.03 6.67 15.86
CA VAL A 241 8.92 7.62 15.98
C VAL A 241 8.25 7.39 17.33
N PRO A 242 8.22 8.39 18.24
CA PRO A 242 7.59 8.21 19.54
C PRO A 242 6.08 8.17 19.43
N VAL A 243 5.44 7.44 20.33
CA VAL A 243 4.00 7.52 20.51
C VAL A 243 3.63 8.91 21.04
N ILE A 244 2.70 9.56 20.38
CA ILE A 244 2.06 10.79 20.85
C ILE A 244 0.56 10.50 20.92
N SER A 245 0.02 10.38 22.13
CA SER A 245 -1.41 10.15 22.28
C SER A 245 -2.20 11.38 21.83
N ALA A 246 -3.19 11.17 20.98
CA ALA A 246 -4.13 12.22 20.58
C ALA A 246 -5.19 12.51 21.68
N TYR A 247 -5.34 11.64 22.66
CA TYR A 247 -6.34 11.75 23.74
C TYR A 247 -5.73 11.49 25.13
N PRO A 248 -6.22 12.15 26.19
CA PRO A 248 -7.14 13.29 26.16
C PRO A 248 -6.48 14.54 25.58
N VAL A 249 -7.26 15.38 24.92
CA VAL A 249 -6.79 16.67 24.39
C VAL A 249 -6.48 17.59 25.58
N PRO A 250 -5.23 18.01 25.84
CA PRO A 250 -4.96 19.06 26.80
C PRO A 250 -5.65 20.33 26.31
N THR A 251 -6.32 21.05 27.20
CA THR A 251 -6.98 22.32 26.88
C THR A 251 -6.02 23.43 26.49
N ASN A 252 -4.71 23.24 26.72
CA ASN A 252 -3.65 24.22 26.43
C ASN A 252 -2.38 23.48 26.00
N GLU A 253 -2.28 23.01 24.76
CA GLU A 253 -1.02 22.53 24.23
C GLU A 253 -0.14 23.76 23.88
N PRO A 254 1.07 23.84 24.41
CA PRO A 254 1.95 24.96 24.08
C PRO A 254 2.37 24.86 22.62
N ASP A 255 2.47 26.04 21.96
CA ASP A 255 3.11 26.12 20.66
C ASP A 255 4.55 25.61 20.76
N VAL A 256 5.01 24.90 19.73
CA VAL A 256 6.37 24.36 19.66
C VAL A 256 7.25 25.31 18.86
N ASP A 257 8.44 25.65 19.38
CA ASP A 257 9.37 26.54 18.67
C ASP A 257 9.82 25.95 17.33
N ALA A 258 9.85 26.77 16.29
CA ALA A 258 10.35 26.39 14.97
C ALA A 258 11.87 26.58 14.92
N ILE A 259 12.63 25.48 14.95
CA ILE A 259 14.10 25.49 14.99
C ILE A 259 14.66 24.85 13.73
N VAL A 260 15.52 25.55 13.01
CA VAL A 260 16.17 25.02 11.80
C VAL A 260 16.98 23.77 12.12
N GLY A 261 16.80 22.74 11.30
CA GLY A 261 17.47 21.44 11.47
C GLY A 261 16.76 20.49 12.44
N HIS A 262 15.75 20.96 13.19
CA HIS A 262 14.96 20.09 14.04
C HIS A 262 13.92 19.32 13.23
N MET A 263 13.68 18.10 13.65
CA MET A 263 12.61 17.23 13.17
C MET A 263 11.47 17.18 14.19
N TYR A 264 10.28 17.16 13.68
CA TYR A 264 9.06 17.13 14.49
C TYR A 264 8.23 15.94 14.08
N VAL A 265 7.54 15.34 15.03
CA VAL A 265 6.49 14.37 14.76
C VAL A 265 5.13 15.02 15.00
N VAL A 266 4.20 14.79 14.07
CA VAL A 266 2.80 15.20 14.18
C VAL A 266 1.94 13.96 14.15
N HIS A 267 1.03 13.85 15.11
CA HIS A 267 -0.05 12.88 15.10
C HIS A 267 -1.35 13.64 14.84
N THR A 268 -1.94 13.42 13.69
CA THR A 268 -3.21 14.02 13.30
C THR A 268 -4.33 13.00 13.44
N LYS A 269 -5.42 13.41 14.07
CA LYS A 269 -6.55 12.53 14.33
C LYS A 269 -7.85 13.32 14.28
N ASP A 270 -8.73 12.88 13.40
CA ASP A 270 -10.12 13.30 13.31
C ASP A 270 -11.06 12.08 13.30
N THR A 271 -12.32 12.25 12.86
CA THR A 271 -13.28 11.15 12.72
C THR A 271 -12.90 10.15 11.63
N GLU A 272 -12.12 10.55 10.64
CA GLU A 272 -11.77 9.78 9.45
C GLU A 272 -10.27 9.47 9.39
N THR A 273 -9.43 10.30 10.00
CA THR A 273 -7.96 10.27 9.91
C THR A 273 -7.31 9.88 11.24
N ASP A 274 -6.27 9.06 11.19
CA ASP A 274 -5.40 8.70 12.34
C ASP A 274 -4.00 8.42 11.79
N LEU A 275 -3.22 9.49 11.58
CA LEU A 275 -1.98 9.47 10.83
C LEU A 275 -0.82 10.08 11.60
N TYR A 276 0.39 9.62 11.29
CA TYR A 276 1.64 10.17 11.79
C TYR A 276 2.47 10.75 10.65
N PHE A 277 2.99 11.93 10.88
CA PHE A 277 3.88 12.61 9.94
C PHE A 277 5.17 13.03 10.67
N LEU A 278 6.27 13.02 9.94
CA LEU A 278 7.48 13.73 10.32
C LEU A 278 7.66 14.93 9.42
N PHE A 279 8.07 16.04 9.99
CA PHE A 279 8.59 17.16 9.19
C PHE A 279 9.87 17.70 9.79
N ARG A 280 10.70 18.28 8.96
CA ARG A 280 11.96 18.92 9.34
C ARG A 280 11.95 20.36 8.88
N VAL A 281 12.40 21.26 9.74
CA VAL A 281 12.59 22.68 9.37
C VAL A 281 13.89 22.80 8.57
N GLU A 282 13.77 23.13 7.30
CA GLU A 282 14.89 23.26 6.37
C GLU A 282 15.43 24.68 6.31
N ALA A 283 14.55 25.68 6.44
CA ALA A 283 14.91 27.09 6.48
C ALA A 283 13.89 27.88 7.29
N LEU A 284 14.33 28.95 7.93
CA LEU A 284 13.51 29.87 8.68
C LEU A 284 13.97 31.31 8.41
N GLU A 285 13.05 32.12 7.93
CA GLU A 285 13.16 33.58 7.91
C GLU A 285 12.37 34.11 9.10
N PRO A 286 13.03 34.59 10.17
CA PRO A 286 12.35 34.95 11.42
C PRO A 286 11.12 35.83 11.21
N ARG A 287 10.01 35.41 11.75
CA ARG A 287 8.67 36.08 11.67
C ARG A 287 8.19 36.33 10.24
N THR A 288 8.76 35.66 9.25
CA THR A 288 8.38 35.85 7.84
C THR A 288 7.92 34.56 7.22
N SER A 289 8.74 33.52 7.22
CA SER A 289 8.40 32.25 6.62
C SER A 289 9.22 31.09 7.19
N VAL A 290 8.67 29.90 7.06
CA VAL A 290 9.36 28.64 7.35
C VAL A 290 9.25 27.71 6.15
N THR A 291 10.36 27.09 5.78
CA THR A 291 10.36 25.99 4.80
C THR A 291 10.53 24.68 5.53
N ILE A 292 9.58 23.78 5.33
CA ILE A 292 9.63 22.42 5.89
C ILE A 292 9.73 21.38 4.78
N SER A 293 10.43 20.29 5.06
CA SER A 293 10.28 19.02 4.33
C SER A 293 9.52 18.03 5.20
N TRP A 294 8.69 17.17 4.61
CA TRP A 294 7.80 16.32 5.38
C TRP A 294 7.49 14.99 4.67
N LYS A 295 7.15 13.98 5.44
CA LYS A 295 6.64 12.69 4.94
C LYS A 295 5.72 12.03 5.97
N ALA A 296 4.79 11.23 5.47
CA ALA A 296 4.05 10.31 6.32
C ALA A 296 4.94 9.18 6.84
N VAL A 297 4.67 8.75 8.04
CA VAL A 297 5.40 7.66 8.69
C VAL A 297 4.43 6.66 9.29
N GLN A 298 4.94 5.46 9.52
CA GLN A 298 4.16 4.41 10.17
C GLN A 298 3.83 4.82 11.61
N ARG A 299 2.59 4.50 12.02
CA ARG A 299 2.17 4.66 13.42
C ARG A 299 3.10 3.87 14.34
N PRO A 300 3.59 4.47 15.44
CA PRO A 300 4.41 3.78 16.41
C PRO A 300 3.68 2.59 17.05
N LEU A 301 4.43 1.52 17.34
CA LEU A 301 3.88 0.38 18.08
C LEU A 301 3.58 0.81 19.52
N GLY A 302 2.35 0.61 19.97
CA GLY A 302 1.94 0.89 21.36
C GLY A 302 0.96 2.06 21.55
N ASP A 303 0.55 2.71 20.45
CA ASP A 303 -0.47 3.76 20.49
C ASP A 303 -1.90 3.17 20.25
#